data_c0691777336e6098f8e8564b657a5bc0
#
_entry.id   c0691777336e6098f8e8564b657a5bc0
#
_cell.length_a   1.000
_cell.length_b   1.000
_cell.length_c   1.000
_cell.angle_alpha   90.00
_cell.angle_beta   90.00
_cell.angle_gamma   90.00
#
_symmetry.space_group_name_H-M   'P 1'
#
loop_
_entity.id
_entity.type
_entity.pdbx_description
1 polymer ?
#
loop_
_entity_poly.entity_id
_entity_poly.type
_entity_poly.pdbx_seq_one_letter_code
_entity_poly.pdbx_strand_id
1 'polypeptide(L)'
;VPETDAWGRRYTYRVTRAFTKTVPTADFTECFPPPPSPPLSAAFALCSPGDLTVFANVAAGARIATDVPAVIVSHGKNGNGAYTVLGTQMAAGADADEVDNQLTGGGINTANRDFVYKTATDAFDDEVAWIPTGVLFSRMIRAGKLP
;
A
#
# COMPACT_ATOMS: atom_id res chain seq x y z
N VAL A 1 10.37 -10.14 -10.40
CA VAL A 1 9.72 -10.12 -9.08
C VAL A 1 8.66 -11.20 -9.12
N PRO A 2 8.58 -12.11 -8.13
CA PRO A 2 7.53 -13.12 -8.09
C PRO A 2 6.15 -12.44 -8.03
N GLU A 3 5.20 -12.99 -8.80
CA GLU A 3 3.82 -12.51 -8.82
C GLU A 3 3.04 -13.03 -7.60
N THR A 4 3.51 -14.12 -7.02
CA THR A 4 2.85 -14.82 -5.92
C THR A 4 3.75 -14.94 -4.69
N ASP A 5 3.10 -15.08 -3.56
CA ASP A 5 3.73 -15.39 -2.28
C ASP A 5 4.19 -16.86 -2.18
N ALA A 6 4.69 -17.26 -1.01
CA ALA A 6 5.17 -18.62 -0.76
C ALA A 6 4.05 -19.68 -0.80
N TRP A 7 2.81 -19.28 -0.70
CA TRP A 7 1.62 -20.16 -0.76
C TRP A 7 0.93 -20.13 -2.13
N GLY A 8 1.55 -19.49 -3.15
CA GLY A 8 1.05 -19.48 -4.52
C GLY A 8 -0.14 -18.52 -4.74
N ARG A 9 -0.30 -17.52 -3.90
CA ARG A 9 -1.35 -16.51 -4.00
C ARG A 9 -0.75 -15.19 -4.45
N ARG A 10 -1.55 -14.38 -5.16
CA ARG A 10 -1.11 -13.06 -5.59
C ARG A 10 -0.98 -12.13 -4.40
N TYR A 11 0.10 -11.36 -4.40
CA TYR A 11 0.21 -10.24 -3.47
C TYR A 11 -0.91 -9.23 -3.73
N THR A 12 -1.47 -8.71 -2.65
CA THR A 12 -2.32 -7.54 -2.69
C THR A 12 -1.46 -6.31 -2.45
N TYR A 13 -1.67 -5.23 -3.18
CA TYR A 13 -0.98 -3.98 -2.93
C TYR A 13 -1.90 -2.78 -3.05
N ARG A 14 -1.63 -1.78 -2.26
CA ARG A 14 -2.28 -0.48 -2.29
C ARG A 14 -1.24 0.61 -2.44
N VAL A 15 -1.49 1.55 -3.35
CA VAL A 15 -0.65 2.73 -3.55
C VAL A 15 -1.48 3.98 -3.36
N THR A 16 -0.98 4.93 -2.59
CA THR A 16 -1.59 6.24 -2.41
C THR A 16 -1.71 6.96 -3.76
N ARG A 17 -2.86 7.54 -4.03
CA ARG A 17 -3.17 8.19 -5.31
C ARG A 17 -2.14 9.26 -5.71
N ALA A 18 -1.61 10.03 -4.75
CA ALA A 18 -0.59 11.04 -5.00
C ALA A 18 0.67 10.48 -5.68
N PHE A 19 0.95 9.18 -5.53
CA PHE A 19 2.12 8.50 -6.10
C PHE A 19 1.83 7.74 -7.40
N THR A 20 0.60 7.79 -7.91
CA THR A 20 0.16 7.06 -9.11
C THR A 20 -0.22 7.97 -10.28
N LYS A 21 0.13 9.25 -10.22
CA LYS A 21 -0.20 10.23 -11.26
C LYS A 21 0.56 9.93 -12.56
N THR A 22 -0.06 10.30 -13.68
CA THR A 22 0.53 10.07 -15.00
C THR A 22 1.55 11.18 -15.34
N VAL A 23 2.76 10.79 -15.68
CA VAL A 23 3.79 11.68 -16.24
C VAL A 23 3.52 11.84 -17.76
N PRO A 24 3.65 13.03 -18.35
CA PRO A 24 4.06 14.33 -17.81
C PRO A 24 2.91 15.21 -17.26
N THR A 25 1.70 14.71 -17.18
CA THR A 25 0.50 15.50 -16.82
C THR A 25 0.20 15.52 -15.31
N ALA A 26 1.15 15.09 -14.48
CA ALA A 26 1.01 15.14 -13.03
C ALA A 26 0.81 16.61 -12.56
N ASP A 27 -0.26 16.87 -11.78
CA ASP A 27 -0.63 18.22 -11.30
C ASP A 27 -0.05 18.40 -9.92
N PHE A 28 0.20 17.97 -9.00
CA PHE A 28 0.69 18.26 -7.63
C PHE A 28 -0.20 19.22 -6.86
N THR A 29 -1.52 19.14 -7.08
CA THR A 29 -2.50 19.97 -6.38
C THR A 29 -2.52 19.77 -4.87
N GLU A 30 -1.96 18.67 -4.39
CA GLU A 30 -1.78 18.38 -2.97
C GLU A 30 -0.62 19.17 -2.32
N CYS A 31 0.20 19.84 -3.09
CA CYS A 31 1.34 20.60 -2.61
C CYS A 31 0.98 22.08 -2.42
N PHE A 32 1.35 22.65 -1.26
CA PHE A 32 1.20 24.08 -1.03
C PHE A 32 2.45 24.68 -0.36
N PRO A 33 3.12 25.65 -0.99
CA PRO A 33 2.90 26.10 -2.35
C PRO A 33 3.19 25.00 -3.38
N PRO A 34 2.57 25.05 -4.57
CA PRO A 34 2.90 24.08 -5.61
C PRO A 34 4.37 24.22 -6.01
N PRO A 35 5.06 23.13 -6.33
CA PRO A 35 6.44 23.19 -6.76
C PRO A 35 6.56 24.05 -8.03
N PRO A 36 7.63 24.88 -8.15
CA PRO A 36 7.87 25.64 -9.36
C PRO A 36 8.17 24.68 -10.50
N SER A 37 7.32 24.64 -11.49
CA SER A 37 7.36 23.74 -12.64
C SER A 37 7.42 22.26 -12.23
N PRO A 38 6.36 21.50 -12.42
CA PRO A 38 6.35 20.11 -12.01
C PRO A 38 7.53 19.38 -12.64
N PRO A 39 8.27 18.57 -11.89
CA PRO A 39 9.29 17.71 -12.46
C PRO A 39 8.59 16.68 -13.35
N LEU A 40 8.54 16.94 -14.64
CA LEU A 40 7.87 16.10 -15.63
C LEU A 40 8.48 14.69 -15.75
N SER A 41 9.48 14.38 -14.94
CA SER A 41 10.18 13.11 -14.89
C SER A 41 9.66 12.17 -13.78
N ALA A 42 8.78 12.65 -12.91
CA ALA A 42 8.21 11.86 -11.81
C ALA A 42 6.70 12.05 -11.69
N ALA A 43 6.02 11.03 -11.20
CA ALA A 43 4.57 11.06 -10.95
C ALA A 43 4.19 11.79 -9.65
N PHE A 44 5.16 12.13 -8.81
CA PHE A 44 4.98 12.79 -7.52
C PHE A 44 6.14 13.72 -7.19
N ALA A 45 5.97 14.57 -6.20
CA ALA A 45 6.96 15.52 -5.70
C ALA A 45 7.27 15.25 -4.22
N LEU A 46 8.28 15.94 -3.66
CA LEU A 46 8.64 15.79 -2.23
C LEU A 46 7.52 16.19 -1.27
N CYS A 47 6.56 16.98 -1.74
CA CYS A 47 5.38 17.39 -0.98
C CYS A 47 4.17 16.46 -1.15
N SER A 48 4.25 15.43 -1.99
CA SER A 48 3.15 14.50 -2.18
C SER A 48 2.93 13.68 -0.91
N PRO A 49 1.74 13.77 -0.27
CA PRO A 49 1.45 13.04 0.97
C PRO A 49 1.09 11.58 0.69
N GLY A 50 1.48 10.69 1.59
CA GLY A 50 0.86 9.38 1.69
C GLY A 50 -0.53 9.48 2.32
N ASP A 51 -1.37 8.47 2.14
CA ASP A 51 -2.69 8.40 2.78
C ASP A 51 -3.00 7.04 3.40
N LEU A 52 -2.00 6.17 3.47
CA LEU A 52 -2.14 4.84 4.06
C LEU A 52 -1.56 4.83 5.49
N THR A 53 -2.19 4.06 6.37
CA THR A 53 -1.77 3.90 7.77
C THR A 53 -1.58 2.41 8.06
N VAL A 54 -0.51 2.08 8.80
CA VAL A 54 -0.30 0.73 9.33
C VAL A 54 -0.39 0.78 10.84
N PHE A 55 -1.29 -0.03 11.40
CA PHE A 55 -1.54 -0.16 12.83
C PHE A 55 -0.85 -1.39 13.40
N ALA A 56 -0.46 -1.28 14.68
CA ALA A 56 0.05 -2.42 15.42
C ALA A 56 -1.10 -3.18 16.10
N ASN A 57 -1.12 -4.49 15.93
CA ASN A 57 -1.93 -5.47 16.65
C ASN A 57 -3.44 -5.43 16.44
N VAL A 58 -4.03 -4.30 16.09
CA VAL A 58 -5.47 -4.16 15.87
C VAL A 58 -5.77 -2.89 15.07
N ALA A 59 -6.80 -2.93 14.23
CA ALA A 59 -7.29 -1.77 13.51
C ALA A 59 -7.62 -0.61 14.49
N ALA A 60 -7.26 0.62 14.09
CA ALA A 60 -7.34 1.82 14.93
C ALA A 60 -6.54 1.74 16.25
N GLY A 61 -5.61 0.80 16.37
CA GLY A 61 -4.66 0.69 17.49
C GLY A 61 -3.51 1.70 17.39
N ALA A 62 -2.36 1.34 17.96
CA ALA A 62 -1.17 2.16 17.84
C ALA A 62 -0.68 2.22 16.39
N ARG A 63 -0.45 3.41 15.87
CA ARG A 63 0.08 3.60 14.51
C ARG A 63 1.57 3.34 14.50
N ILE A 64 2.04 2.44 13.64
CA ILE A 64 3.46 2.17 13.41
C ILE A 64 3.99 2.85 12.15
N ALA A 65 3.12 3.17 11.21
CA ALA A 65 3.45 4.00 10.05
C ALA A 65 2.22 4.80 9.62
N THR A 66 2.45 6.07 9.26
CA THR A 66 1.45 6.99 8.70
C THR A 66 1.98 7.59 7.42
N ASP A 67 1.10 8.17 6.62
CA ASP A 67 1.45 8.85 5.37
C ASP A 67 2.26 7.93 4.43
N VAL A 68 1.88 6.64 4.41
CA VAL A 68 2.62 5.61 3.68
C VAL A 68 2.26 5.65 2.21
N PRO A 69 3.25 5.72 1.30
CA PRO A 69 3.02 5.70 -0.14
C PRO A 69 2.44 4.41 -0.69
N ALA A 70 2.87 3.27 -0.16
CA ALA A 70 2.43 1.96 -0.63
C ALA A 70 2.53 0.90 0.47
N VAL A 71 1.56 -0.01 0.46
CA VAL A 71 1.49 -1.21 1.30
C VAL A 71 1.34 -2.43 0.40
N ILE A 72 2.00 -3.52 0.76
CA ILE A 72 1.92 -4.84 0.14
C ILE A 72 1.50 -5.83 1.21
N VAL A 73 0.55 -6.70 0.88
CA VAL A 73 0.04 -7.75 1.77
C VAL A 73 0.20 -9.11 1.10
N SER A 74 0.80 -10.05 1.81
CA SER A 74 0.64 -11.49 1.59
C SER A 74 -0.39 -12.02 2.57
N HIS A 75 -1.40 -12.71 2.06
CA HIS A 75 -2.50 -13.25 2.88
C HIS A 75 -2.18 -14.61 3.51
N GLY A 76 -0.92 -14.87 3.77
CA GLY A 76 -0.43 -15.98 4.53
C GLY A 76 -0.89 -17.36 4.07
N LYS A 77 -0.80 -18.34 4.95
CA LYS A 77 -1.13 -19.74 4.67
C LYS A 77 -2.63 -19.97 4.50
N ASN A 78 -3.47 -19.31 5.31
CA ASN A 78 -4.92 -19.46 5.24
C ASN A 78 -5.51 -18.82 3.96
N GLY A 79 -4.89 -17.73 3.48
CA GLY A 79 -5.22 -17.05 2.23
C GLY A 79 -6.57 -16.37 2.20
N ASN A 80 -7.11 -16.04 3.35
CA ASN A 80 -8.39 -15.36 3.45
C ASN A 80 -8.36 -14.00 2.71
N GLY A 81 -9.30 -13.80 1.78
CA GLY A 81 -9.38 -12.60 0.95
C GLY A 81 -8.33 -12.47 -0.16
N ALA A 82 -7.37 -13.40 -0.24
CA ALA A 82 -6.34 -13.42 -1.28
C ALA A 82 -6.94 -13.63 -2.68
N TYR A 83 -6.15 -13.31 -3.70
CA TYR A 83 -6.45 -13.69 -5.07
C TYR A 83 -5.58 -14.88 -5.51
N THR A 84 -6.22 -15.85 -6.13
CA THR A 84 -5.52 -16.96 -6.80
C THR A 84 -4.79 -16.43 -8.05
N VAL A 85 -3.88 -17.23 -8.60
CA VAL A 85 -3.21 -16.91 -9.89
C VAL A 85 -4.20 -16.73 -11.04
N LEU A 86 -5.36 -17.36 -10.96
CA LEU A 86 -6.44 -17.22 -11.95
C LEU A 86 -7.31 -15.96 -11.75
N GLY A 87 -7.02 -15.14 -10.72
CA GLY A 87 -7.76 -13.92 -10.44
C GLY A 87 -9.06 -14.10 -9.66
N THR A 88 -9.31 -15.29 -9.11
CA THR A 88 -10.47 -15.56 -8.25
C THR A 88 -10.13 -15.15 -6.82
N GLN A 89 -10.97 -14.32 -6.22
CA GLN A 89 -10.82 -13.96 -4.81
C GLN A 89 -11.31 -15.09 -3.90
N MET A 90 -10.53 -15.42 -2.90
CA MET A 90 -10.89 -16.37 -1.86
C MET A 90 -11.83 -15.73 -0.85
N ALA A 91 -12.57 -16.56 -0.10
CA ALA A 91 -13.48 -16.06 0.93
C ALA A 91 -12.71 -15.26 1.99
N ALA A 92 -13.39 -14.27 2.56
CA ALA A 92 -12.87 -13.51 3.70
C ALA A 92 -12.80 -14.41 4.94
N GLY A 93 -11.80 -14.18 5.79
CA GLY A 93 -11.68 -14.80 7.11
C GLY A 93 -12.69 -14.21 8.11
N ALA A 94 -12.68 -14.78 9.32
CA ALA A 94 -13.49 -14.29 10.43
C ALA A 94 -12.75 -13.28 11.33
N ASP A 95 -11.42 -13.19 11.25
CA ASP A 95 -10.61 -12.24 12.00
C ASP A 95 -10.79 -10.84 11.40
N ALA A 96 -11.19 -9.86 12.22
CA ALA A 96 -11.48 -8.50 11.77
C ALA A 96 -10.23 -7.78 11.24
N ASP A 97 -9.07 -8.03 11.84
CA ASP A 97 -7.81 -7.41 11.42
C ASP A 97 -7.32 -7.99 10.08
N GLU A 98 -7.60 -9.28 9.82
CA GLU A 98 -7.34 -9.90 8.53
C GLU A 98 -8.28 -9.34 7.44
N VAL A 99 -9.54 -9.08 7.81
CA VAL A 99 -10.52 -8.44 6.91
C VAL A 99 -10.10 -7.01 6.56
N ASP A 100 -9.50 -6.27 7.49
CA ASP A 100 -8.96 -4.92 7.22
C ASP A 100 -7.80 -4.94 6.21
N ASN A 101 -7.02 -6.01 6.17
CA ASN A 101 -5.93 -6.16 5.20
C ASN A 101 -6.40 -6.53 3.78
N GLN A 102 -7.68 -6.87 3.63
CA GLN A 102 -8.22 -7.31 2.35
C GLN A 102 -8.63 -6.11 1.48
N LEU A 103 -8.37 -6.22 0.20
CA LEU A 103 -8.96 -5.33 -0.81
C LEU A 103 -10.21 -6.01 -1.36
N THR A 104 -11.37 -5.64 -0.85
CA THR A 104 -12.65 -6.23 -1.27
C THR A 104 -13.07 -5.77 -2.66
N GLY A 105 -13.58 -6.71 -3.46
CA GLY A 105 -14.35 -6.38 -4.67
C GLY A 105 -13.57 -6.24 -5.97
N GLY A 106 -12.31 -6.70 -6.06
CA GLY A 106 -11.55 -6.75 -7.34
C GLY A 106 -11.36 -5.41 -8.04
N GLY A 107 -11.86 -4.34 -7.43
CA GLY A 107 -11.81 -2.98 -7.93
C GLY A 107 -10.93 -2.10 -7.06
N ILE A 108 -10.78 -0.85 -7.49
CA ILE A 108 -10.12 0.17 -6.71
C ILE A 108 -10.99 0.48 -5.48
N ASN A 109 -10.80 -0.25 -4.39
CA ASN A 109 -11.39 0.16 -3.12
C ASN A 109 -10.64 1.39 -2.61
N THR A 110 -11.20 2.56 -2.88
CA THR A 110 -10.63 3.84 -2.43
C THR A 110 -10.83 4.07 -0.93
N ALA A 111 -11.63 3.26 -0.27
CA ALA A 111 -12.00 3.43 1.13
C ALA A 111 -11.01 2.77 2.10
N ASN A 112 -10.40 1.63 1.73
CA ASN A 112 -9.44 0.97 2.63
C ASN A 112 -8.09 1.67 2.58
N ARG A 113 -7.72 2.34 3.67
CA ARG A 113 -6.45 3.04 3.86
C ARG A 113 -5.70 2.55 5.08
N ASP A 114 -6.31 1.67 5.84
CA ASP A 114 -5.81 1.17 7.10
C ASP A 114 -5.43 -0.30 6.96
N PHE A 115 -4.27 -0.65 7.47
CA PHE A 115 -3.72 -2.00 7.44
C PHE A 115 -3.26 -2.38 8.84
N VAL A 116 -3.31 -3.66 9.16
CA VAL A 116 -2.91 -4.17 10.47
C VAL A 116 -1.69 -5.07 10.31
N TYR A 117 -0.66 -4.75 11.08
CA TYR A 117 0.53 -5.58 11.24
C TYR A 117 0.57 -6.13 12.66
N LYS A 118 0.53 -7.44 12.81
CA LYS A 118 0.68 -8.12 14.10
C LYS A 118 1.38 -9.48 13.95
N THR A 119 1.76 -10.05 15.07
CA THR A 119 2.33 -11.41 15.09
C THR A 119 1.28 -12.41 14.62
N ALA A 120 1.70 -13.34 13.76
CA ALA A 120 0.83 -14.38 13.24
C ALA A 120 0.24 -15.25 14.37
N THR A 121 -1.01 -15.62 14.22
CA THR A 121 -1.78 -16.53 15.06
C THR A 121 -2.50 -17.57 14.18
N ASP A 122 -3.25 -18.49 14.76
CA ASP A 122 -4.05 -19.44 13.96
C ASP A 122 -5.17 -18.76 13.15
N ALA A 123 -5.61 -17.57 13.57
CA ALA A 123 -6.69 -16.81 12.94
C ALA A 123 -6.22 -15.64 12.08
N PHE A 124 -4.97 -15.19 12.27
CA PHE A 124 -4.36 -14.09 11.52
C PHE A 124 -2.95 -14.50 11.09
N ASP A 125 -2.69 -14.57 9.82
CA ASP A 125 -1.37 -14.89 9.28
C ASP A 125 -0.92 -14.00 8.11
N ASP A 126 -1.59 -12.85 7.94
CA ASP A 126 -1.20 -11.84 6.96
C ASP A 126 0.18 -11.26 7.26
N GLU A 127 0.98 -11.13 6.21
CA GLU A 127 2.26 -10.41 6.25
C GLU A 127 2.12 -9.07 5.53
N VAL A 128 2.28 -7.98 6.28
CA VAL A 128 2.15 -6.62 5.78
C VAL A 128 3.51 -5.95 5.69
N ALA A 129 3.86 -5.48 4.52
CA ALA A 129 5.05 -4.68 4.27
C ALA A 129 4.67 -3.32 3.66
N TRP A 130 5.44 -2.29 3.95
CA TRP A 130 5.19 -0.95 3.42
C TRP A 130 6.48 -0.23 3.02
N ILE A 131 6.34 0.78 2.19
CA ILE A 131 7.44 1.64 1.77
C ILE A 131 7.35 2.95 2.58
N PRO A 132 8.27 3.23 3.51
CA PRO A 132 8.30 4.52 4.18
C PRO A 132 8.57 5.66 3.19
N THR A 133 7.85 6.78 3.33
CA THR A 133 7.95 7.95 2.46
C THR A 133 9.39 8.45 2.30
N GLY A 134 10.13 8.54 3.41
CA GLY A 134 11.53 8.97 3.39
C GLY A 134 12.46 8.03 2.61
N VAL A 135 12.19 6.71 2.64
CA VAL A 135 12.96 5.73 1.85
C VAL A 135 12.68 5.91 0.37
N LEU A 136 11.40 6.06 -0.01
CA LEU A 136 11.01 6.29 -1.41
C LEU A 136 11.67 7.57 -1.94
N PHE A 137 11.52 8.69 -1.24
CA PHE A 137 12.09 9.98 -1.66
C PHE A 137 13.62 9.92 -1.76
N SER A 138 14.30 9.33 -0.78
CA SER A 138 15.75 9.16 -0.84
C SER A 138 16.20 8.37 -2.08
N ARG A 139 15.48 7.30 -2.43
CA ARG A 139 15.77 6.51 -3.64
C ARG A 139 15.53 7.30 -4.92
N MET A 140 14.45 8.07 -4.98
CA MET A 140 14.11 8.88 -6.15
C MET A 140 15.09 10.05 -6.36
N ILE A 141 15.53 10.73 -5.29
CA ILE A 141 16.57 11.75 -5.35
C ILE A 141 17.88 11.15 -5.88
N ARG A 142 18.30 10.01 -5.31
CA ARG A 142 19.52 9.31 -5.77
C ARG A 142 19.46 8.87 -7.22
N ALA A 143 18.26 8.58 -7.72
CA ALA A 143 18.01 8.24 -9.13
C ALA A 143 17.89 9.48 -10.03
N GLY A 144 18.01 10.70 -9.50
CA GLY A 144 17.85 11.94 -10.24
C GLY A 144 16.43 12.18 -10.78
N LYS A 145 15.41 11.62 -10.11
CA LYS A 145 14.00 11.74 -10.51
C LYS A 145 13.24 12.77 -9.68
N LEU A 146 13.75 13.13 -8.53
CA LEU A 146 13.28 14.23 -7.70
C LEU A 146 14.46 15.18 -7.42
N PRO A 147 14.18 16.50 -7.27
CA PRO A 147 15.20 17.50 -6.93
C PRO A 147 15.76 17.33 -5.53
#